data_1fcafe4be8a278e11d3009ca1d3a834d
#
_entry.id   1fcafe4be8a278e11d3009ca1d3a834d
#
_cell.length_a   1.000
_cell.length_b   1.000
_cell.length_c   1.000
_cell.angle_alpha   90.00
_cell.angle_beta   90.00
_cell.angle_gamma   90.00
#
_symmetry.space_group_name_H-M   'P 1'
#
loop_
_entity.id
_entity.type
_entity.pdbx_description
1 polymer ?
#
loop_
_entity_poly.entity_id
_entity_poly.type
_entity_poly.pdbx_seq_one_letter_code
_entity_poly.pdbx_strand_id
1 'polypeptide(L)'
;MPAPSVGRQRLWRNLGLTCITALLVGGLSGTSDPLQAAGSDASAVGEAVSPSTPEQMALVEHLRRQGAVVYGAWWCPHCFSQKNLFGTEAGRRLPYIECDKDDNGRQRCQAAKIRSFPTWDLNGERREGVLSLEELRVWSGFSSNSATVSPALK
;
A
#
# COMPACT_ATOMS: atom_id res chain seq x y z
N MET A 1 12.48 -0.11 -47.04
CA MET A 1 11.65 -1.19 -47.61
C MET A 1 12.24 -2.53 -47.17
N PRO A 2 11.58 -3.44 -46.56
CA PRO A 2 10.22 -3.88 -46.84
C PRO A 2 9.28 -3.92 -45.59
N ALA A 3 8.03 -4.19 -45.91
CA ALA A 3 6.81 -4.07 -45.17
C ALA A 3 6.44 -5.32 -44.31
N PRO A 4 5.25 -5.29 -43.67
CA PRO A 4 4.93 -5.97 -42.42
C PRO A 4 4.30 -7.36 -42.62
N SER A 5 4.41 -8.24 -41.64
CA SER A 5 3.67 -9.50 -41.63
C SER A 5 2.47 -9.44 -40.66
N VAL A 6 1.32 -9.51 -41.27
CA VAL A 6 0.02 -9.78 -40.67
C VAL A 6 -0.08 -11.27 -40.36
N GLY A 7 -0.40 -11.65 -39.16
CA GLY A 7 -0.53 -13.03 -38.75
C GLY A 7 -1.62 -13.33 -37.73
N ARG A 8 -2.81 -13.60 -38.28
CA ARG A 8 -3.78 -14.64 -37.89
C ARG A 8 -4.47 -14.53 -36.54
N GLN A 9 -5.64 -13.98 -36.62
CA GLN A 9 -6.78 -14.26 -35.73
C GLN A 9 -7.21 -15.74 -35.90
N ARG A 10 -7.28 -16.47 -34.82
CA ARG A 10 -8.00 -17.75 -34.79
C ARG A 10 -9.33 -17.54 -34.06
N LEU A 11 -10.40 -17.51 -34.85
CA LEU A 11 -11.76 -17.78 -34.43
C LEU A 11 -11.84 -19.23 -33.91
N TRP A 12 -12.32 -19.38 -32.70
CA TRP A 12 -12.83 -20.65 -32.22
C TRP A 12 -14.33 -20.48 -31.98
N ARG A 13 -15.08 -20.94 -32.96
CA ARG A 13 -16.53 -21.26 -32.88
C ARG A 13 -16.61 -22.75 -32.55
N ASN A 14 -17.32 -23.11 -31.52
CA ASN A 14 -18.05 -24.37 -31.36
C ASN A 14 -19.13 -24.11 -30.32
N LEU A 15 -20.35 -24.04 -30.70
CA LEU A 15 -21.40 -25.03 -30.96
C LEU A 15 -21.51 -26.12 -29.91
N GLY A 16 -22.61 -26.01 -29.16
CA GLY A 16 -23.60 -27.05 -29.02
C GLY A 16 -23.42 -28.00 -27.84
N LEU A 17 -24.29 -28.04 -26.92
CA LEU A 17 -25.37 -29.05 -26.91
C LEU A 17 -26.14 -28.99 -25.58
N THR A 18 -27.40 -28.86 -25.70
CA THR A 18 -28.44 -28.99 -24.68
C THR A 18 -28.39 -30.36 -23.97
N CYS A 19 -28.59 -30.39 -22.67
CA CYS A 19 -29.32 -31.46 -22.00
C CYS A 19 -30.05 -30.92 -20.78
N ILE A 20 -31.39 -30.92 -20.94
CA ILE A 20 -32.37 -30.72 -19.90
C ILE A 20 -32.50 -32.02 -19.13
N THR A 21 -32.35 -32.00 -17.81
CA THR A 21 -33.08 -32.93 -16.93
C THR A 21 -33.38 -32.23 -15.62
N ALA A 22 -34.67 -31.98 -15.46
CA ALA A 22 -35.29 -31.58 -14.21
C ALA A 22 -35.31 -32.77 -13.24
N LEU A 23 -34.94 -32.54 -12.00
CA LEU A 23 -35.39 -33.34 -10.87
C LEU A 23 -35.56 -32.41 -9.65
N LEU A 24 -36.79 -32.19 -9.31
CA LEU A 24 -37.28 -31.62 -8.05
C LEU A 24 -37.00 -32.65 -6.94
N VAL A 25 -36.24 -32.25 -5.94
CA VAL A 25 -36.38 -32.79 -4.58
C VAL A 25 -36.18 -31.65 -3.60
N GLY A 26 -37.20 -31.48 -2.78
CA GLY A 26 -37.37 -30.44 -1.83
C GLY A 26 -36.50 -30.58 -0.59
N GLY A 27 -36.45 -29.50 0.13
CA GLY A 27 -36.42 -29.47 1.59
C GLY A 27 -35.06 -29.26 2.21
N LEU A 28 -34.96 -28.27 2.89
CA LEU A 28 -34.52 -27.82 4.20
C LEU A 28 -33.74 -26.52 4.09
N SER A 29 -34.45 -25.48 4.49
CA SER A 29 -33.85 -24.19 4.82
C SER A 29 -32.93 -24.39 6.03
N GLY A 30 -31.64 -24.57 5.74
CA GLY A 30 -30.59 -24.37 6.72
C GLY A 30 -29.99 -23.00 6.47
N THR A 31 -30.44 -22.01 7.24
CA THR A 31 -29.74 -20.72 7.35
C THR A 31 -28.43 -20.97 8.06
N SER A 32 -27.41 -21.34 7.32
CA SER A 32 -26.04 -21.29 7.80
C SER A 32 -25.59 -19.86 7.60
N ASP A 33 -25.65 -19.06 8.67
CA ASP A 33 -24.85 -17.85 8.77
C ASP A 33 -23.39 -18.22 8.47
N PRO A 34 -22.77 -17.64 7.44
CA PRO A 34 -21.33 -17.69 7.38
C PRO A 34 -20.83 -16.85 8.56
N LEU A 35 -20.43 -17.51 9.64
CA LEU A 35 -19.54 -16.95 10.61
C LEU A 35 -18.34 -16.45 9.81
N GLN A 36 -18.34 -15.18 9.48
CA GLN A 36 -17.16 -14.50 8.98
C GLN A 36 -16.10 -14.68 10.04
N ALA A 37 -15.27 -15.69 9.85
CA ALA A 37 -14.00 -15.75 10.51
C ALA A 37 -13.33 -14.42 10.18
N ALA A 38 -13.31 -13.51 11.15
CA ALA A 38 -12.40 -12.40 11.15
C ALA A 38 -11.02 -13.02 10.97
N GLY A 39 -10.52 -12.98 9.74
CA GLY A 39 -9.16 -13.33 9.44
C GLY A 39 -8.31 -12.45 10.33
N SER A 40 -7.77 -13.03 11.39
CA SER A 40 -6.62 -12.48 12.06
C SER A 40 -5.51 -12.46 11.02
N ASP A 41 -5.45 -11.37 10.25
CA ASP A 41 -4.26 -11.02 9.50
C ASP A 41 -3.13 -11.05 10.53
N ALA A 42 -2.35 -12.12 10.51
CA ALA A 42 -1.12 -12.17 11.24
C ALA A 42 -0.31 -10.97 10.76
N SER A 43 -0.30 -9.93 11.58
CA SER A 43 0.46 -8.71 11.29
C SER A 43 1.86 -9.14 10.93
N ALA A 44 2.25 -8.95 9.68
CA ALA A 44 3.59 -9.28 9.24
C ALA A 44 4.57 -8.57 10.16
N VAL A 45 5.60 -9.28 10.60
CA VAL A 45 6.62 -8.70 11.48
C VAL A 45 7.06 -7.36 10.89
N GLY A 46 6.86 -6.28 11.64
CA GLY A 46 7.19 -4.92 11.21
C GLY A 46 6.04 -4.07 10.67
N GLU A 47 4.79 -4.52 10.75
CA GLU A 47 3.63 -3.68 10.49
C GLU A 47 3.08 -3.06 11.78
N ALA A 48 2.45 -1.88 11.64
CA ALA A 48 1.78 -1.22 12.74
C ALA A 48 0.61 -2.06 13.26
N VAL A 49 0.40 -2.01 14.59
CA VAL A 49 -0.59 -2.84 15.29
C VAL A 49 -1.90 -2.12 15.60
N SER A 50 -1.94 -0.80 15.42
CA SER A 50 -3.13 0.01 15.71
C SER A 50 -3.73 0.58 14.42
N PRO A 51 -5.06 0.70 14.31
CA PRO A 51 -5.69 1.38 13.18
C PRO A 51 -5.19 2.82 13.04
N SER A 52 -5.17 3.30 11.80
CA SER A 52 -4.78 4.69 11.54
C SER A 52 -5.91 5.65 11.82
N THR A 53 -5.57 6.82 12.37
CA THR A 53 -6.51 7.94 12.48
C THR A 53 -6.68 8.68 11.16
N PRO A 54 -7.76 9.46 10.97
CA PRO A 54 -7.93 10.30 9.80
C PRO A 54 -6.77 11.29 9.58
N GLU A 55 -6.18 11.79 10.68
CA GLU A 55 -5.04 12.70 10.60
C GLU A 55 -3.77 12.01 10.11
N GLN A 56 -3.50 10.78 10.56
CA GLN A 56 -2.38 9.98 10.07
C GLN A 56 -2.55 9.67 8.58
N MET A 57 -3.78 9.37 8.14
CA MET A 57 -4.10 9.16 6.72
C MET A 57 -3.87 10.44 5.91
N ALA A 58 -4.32 11.59 6.40
CA ALA A 58 -4.14 12.87 5.73
C ALA A 58 -2.64 13.25 5.62
N LEU A 59 -1.88 13.01 6.69
CA LEU A 59 -0.44 13.29 6.70
C LEU A 59 0.31 12.39 5.70
N VAL A 60 0.04 11.09 5.67
CA VAL A 60 0.74 10.20 4.72
C VAL A 60 0.43 10.56 3.27
N GLU A 61 -0.81 10.93 2.96
CA GLU A 61 -1.17 11.38 1.60
C GLU A 61 -0.50 12.73 1.26
N HIS A 62 -0.35 13.62 2.23
CA HIS A 62 0.40 14.86 2.04
C HIS A 62 1.88 14.57 1.73
N LEU A 63 2.54 13.77 2.55
CA LEU A 63 3.94 13.38 2.36
C LEU A 63 4.17 12.78 0.96
N ARG A 64 3.26 11.91 0.52
CA ARG A 64 3.30 11.32 -0.83
C ARG A 64 3.19 12.38 -1.93
N ARG A 65 2.26 13.32 -1.79
CA ARG A 65 2.09 14.42 -2.77
C ARG A 65 3.29 15.34 -2.82
N GLN A 66 3.97 15.54 -1.70
CA GLN A 66 5.21 16.34 -1.62
C GLN A 66 6.44 15.61 -2.17
N GLY A 67 6.30 14.33 -2.53
CA GLY A 67 7.42 13.53 -3.02
C GLY A 67 8.37 13.07 -1.92
N ALA A 68 7.92 13.05 -0.67
CA ALA A 68 8.71 12.50 0.42
C ALA A 68 9.01 11.01 0.15
N VAL A 69 10.15 10.55 0.63
CA VAL A 69 10.57 9.14 0.60
C VAL A 69 11.12 8.76 1.97
N VAL A 70 10.83 7.57 2.42
CA VAL A 70 11.46 6.99 3.60
C VAL A 70 12.19 5.71 3.22
N TYR A 71 13.48 5.68 3.49
CA TYR A 71 14.35 4.52 3.27
C TYR A 71 14.47 3.72 4.55
N GLY A 72 14.34 2.41 4.45
CA GLY A 72 14.44 1.54 5.61
C GLY A 72 14.72 0.10 5.23
N ALA A 73 14.81 -0.77 6.23
CA ALA A 73 15.04 -2.18 6.05
C ALA A 73 14.01 -3.00 6.85
N TRP A 74 13.63 -4.14 6.31
CA TRP A 74 12.61 -5.02 6.87
C TRP A 74 12.92 -5.54 8.28
N TRP A 75 14.18 -5.61 8.65
CA TRP A 75 14.67 -6.06 9.96
C TRP A 75 14.92 -4.93 10.95
N CYS A 76 14.77 -3.66 10.54
CA CYS A 76 15.15 -2.49 11.33
C CYS A 76 14.09 -2.13 12.39
N PRO A 77 14.37 -2.20 13.70
CA PRO A 77 13.41 -1.88 14.75
C PRO A 77 12.90 -0.44 14.69
N HIS A 78 13.76 0.50 14.35
CA HIS A 78 13.39 1.92 14.22
C HIS A 78 12.43 2.15 13.03
N CYS A 79 12.56 1.36 11.96
CA CYS A 79 11.61 1.42 10.85
C CYS A 79 10.23 0.93 11.26
N PHE A 80 10.15 -0.09 12.11
CA PHE A 80 8.89 -0.54 12.70
C PHE A 80 8.28 0.53 13.59
N SER A 81 9.10 1.16 14.45
CA SER A 81 8.66 2.28 15.27
C SER A 81 8.10 3.41 14.43
N GLN A 82 8.76 3.75 13.32
CA GLN A 82 8.28 4.78 12.39
C GLN A 82 6.93 4.41 11.77
N LYS A 83 6.76 3.17 11.31
CA LYS A 83 5.48 2.69 10.75
C LYS A 83 4.36 2.70 11.79
N ASN A 84 4.67 2.29 13.03
CA ASN A 84 3.72 2.28 14.14
C ASN A 84 3.14 3.66 14.46
N LEU A 85 3.91 4.74 14.30
CA LEU A 85 3.41 6.10 14.48
C LEU A 85 2.28 6.46 13.52
N PHE A 86 2.23 5.83 12.34
CA PHE A 86 1.18 6.08 11.35
C PHE A 86 -0.04 5.17 11.48
N GLY A 87 0.07 4.08 12.23
CA GLY A 87 -0.96 3.04 12.26
C GLY A 87 -0.96 2.16 11.01
N THR A 88 -1.87 1.21 10.95
CA THR A 88 -1.86 0.12 9.95
C THR A 88 -2.06 0.64 8.53
N GLU A 89 -3.13 1.41 8.30
CA GLU A 89 -3.53 1.81 6.94
C GLU A 89 -2.58 2.88 6.37
N ALA A 90 -2.26 3.91 7.15
CA ALA A 90 -1.34 4.95 6.73
C ALA A 90 0.10 4.43 6.66
N GLY A 91 0.48 3.54 7.57
CA GLY A 91 1.80 2.89 7.56
C GLY A 91 2.07 2.10 6.28
N ARG A 92 1.05 1.39 5.75
CA ARG A 92 1.14 0.70 4.46
C ARG A 92 1.23 1.64 3.26
N ARG A 93 0.79 2.88 3.43
CA ARG A 93 0.84 3.91 2.38
C ARG A 93 2.08 4.79 2.43
N LEU A 94 2.94 4.60 3.41
CA LEU A 94 4.20 5.34 3.46
C LEU A 94 4.97 5.20 2.14
N PRO A 95 5.56 6.28 1.63
CA PRO A 95 6.42 6.24 0.45
C PRO A 95 7.75 5.54 0.79
N TYR A 96 7.67 4.27 1.12
CA TYR A 96 8.74 3.47 1.69
C TYR A 96 9.56 2.78 0.61
N ILE A 97 10.87 2.88 0.73
CA ILE A 97 11.84 2.13 -0.07
C ILE A 97 12.52 1.11 0.84
N GLU A 98 12.29 -0.15 0.53
CA GLU A 98 12.94 -1.26 1.21
C GLU A 98 14.37 -1.42 0.68
N CYS A 99 15.36 -1.33 1.56
CA CYS A 99 16.78 -1.28 1.18
C CYS A 99 17.49 -2.63 1.20
N ASP A 100 16.92 -3.66 1.81
CA ASP A 100 17.68 -4.89 2.07
C ASP A 100 16.94 -6.20 1.74
N LYS A 101 15.74 -6.11 1.20
CA LYS A 101 14.95 -7.30 0.86
C LYS A 101 15.25 -7.85 -0.53
N ASP A 102 15.56 -6.97 -1.48
CA ASP A 102 15.84 -7.32 -2.87
C ASP A 102 16.93 -6.43 -3.50
N ASP A 103 17.43 -6.85 -4.67
CA ASP A 103 18.52 -6.13 -5.34
C ASP A 103 18.14 -4.74 -5.84
N ASN A 104 16.90 -4.55 -6.27
CA ASN A 104 16.42 -3.25 -6.74
C ASN A 104 16.41 -2.22 -5.60
N GLY A 105 15.87 -2.62 -4.45
CA GLY A 105 15.88 -1.79 -3.25
C GLY A 105 17.29 -1.44 -2.80
N ARG A 106 18.18 -2.43 -2.76
CA ARG A 106 19.61 -2.21 -2.42
C ARG A 106 20.26 -1.19 -3.36
N GLN A 107 20.09 -1.34 -4.66
CA GLN A 107 20.68 -0.43 -5.65
C GLN A 107 20.14 1.00 -5.49
N ARG A 108 18.82 1.17 -5.24
CA ARG A 108 18.22 2.48 -5.02
C ARG A 108 18.80 3.17 -3.79
N CYS A 109 18.93 2.44 -2.69
CA CYS A 109 19.47 2.96 -1.44
C CYS A 109 20.97 3.27 -1.54
N GLN A 110 21.74 2.46 -2.25
CA GLN A 110 23.15 2.73 -2.54
C GLN A 110 23.31 3.97 -3.43
N ALA A 111 22.53 4.10 -4.49
CA ALA A 111 22.52 5.27 -5.35
C ALA A 111 22.16 6.54 -4.58
N ALA A 112 21.21 6.43 -3.65
CA ALA A 112 20.85 7.50 -2.74
C ALA A 112 21.85 7.70 -1.60
N LYS A 113 22.90 6.85 -1.47
CA LYS A 113 23.91 6.90 -0.41
C LYS A 113 23.32 6.86 1.00
N ILE A 114 22.30 6.04 1.20
CA ILE A 114 21.66 5.83 2.50
C ILE A 114 22.62 5.08 3.41
N ARG A 115 22.82 5.56 4.66
CA ARG A 115 23.75 5.00 5.64
C ARG A 115 23.09 4.59 6.96
N SER A 116 21.89 5.06 7.21
CA SER A 116 21.13 4.79 8.42
C SER A 116 19.65 4.55 8.12
N PHE A 117 18.96 3.86 9.02
CA PHE A 117 17.53 3.55 8.88
C PHE A 117 16.74 3.91 10.16
N PRO A 118 15.54 4.48 9.97
CA PRO A 118 15.01 5.03 8.75
C PRO A 118 15.71 6.35 8.37
N THR A 119 15.77 6.66 7.07
CA THR A 119 16.16 7.97 6.56
C THR A 119 15.01 8.52 5.73
N TRP A 120 14.57 9.72 6.07
CA TRP A 120 13.60 10.50 5.31
C TRP A 120 14.30 11.41 4.32
N ASP A 121 13.72 11.56 3.14
CA ASP A 121 14.16 12.50 2.11
C ASP A 121 12.94 13.27 1.60
N LEU A 122 13.02 14.57 1.61
CA LEU A 122 12.01 15.46 1.02
C LEU A 122 12.73 16.54 0.21
N ASN A 123 12.63 16.45 -1.11
CA ASN A 123 13.26 17.39 -2.03
C ASN A 123 14.79 17.52 -1.83
N GLY A 124 15.44 16.43 -1.41
CA GLY A 124 16.88 16.38 -1.16
C GLY A 124 17.30 16.81 0.26
N GLU A 125 16.39 17.35 1.06
CA GLU A 125 16.63 17.52 2.50
C GLU A 125 16.42 16.18 3.20
N ARG A 126 17.39 15.77 4.01
CA ARG A 126 17.38 14.48 4.70
C ARG A 126 17.32 14.63 6.20
N ARG A 127 16.59 13.69 6.80
CA ARG A 127 16.51 13.52 8.25
C ARG A 127 16.64 12.03 8.57
N GLU A 128 17.54 11.72 9.49
CA GLU A 128 17.83 10.36 9.92
C GLU A 128 17.12 10.04 11.24
N GLY A 129 16.73 8.78 11.40
CA GLY A 129 16.05 8.29 12.59
C GLY A 129 14.52 8.39 12.51
N VAL A 130 13.90 8.01 13.61
CA VAL A 130 12.44 8.07 13.76
C VAL A 130 12.02 9.52 13.97
N LEU A 131 11.19 10.02 13.09
CA LEU A 131 10.56 11.33 13.22
C LEU A 131 9.16 11.16 13.79
N SER A 132 8.80 11.98 14.76
CA SER A 132 7.43 12.09 15.26
C SER A 132 6.50 12.60 14.16
N LEU A 133 5.21 12.35 14.29
CA LEU A 133 4.21 12.88 13.34
C LEU A 133 4.24 14.40 13.30
N GLU A 134 4.51 15.06 14.44
CA GLU A 134 4.61 16.51 14.50
C GLU A 134 5.84 17.04 13.75
N GLU A 135 7.00 16.41 13.90
CA GLU A 135 8.20 16.77 13.13
C GLU A 135 7.96 16.61 11.62
N LEU A 136 7.29 15.54 11.22
CA LEU A 136 6.92 15.32 9.82
C LEU A 136 5.93 16.35 9.30
N ARG A 137 4.95 16.77 10.13
CA ARG A 137 3.98 17.83 9.80
C ARG A 137 4.69 19.16 9.55
N VAL A 138 5.50 19.58 10.52
CA VAL A 138 6.24 20.85 10.44
C VAL A 138 7.20 20.83 9.25
N TRP A 139 7.97 19.77 9.11
CA TRP A 139 8.98 19.65 8.05
C TRP A 139 8.38 19.62 6.64
N SER A 140 7.24 18.94 6.46
CA SER A 140 6.55 18.86 5.17
C SER A 140 5.60 20.00 4.87
N GLY A 141 5.41 20.92 5.82
CA GLY A 141 4.43 22.00 5.70
C GLY A 141 2.97 21.53 5.72
N PHE A 142 2.70 20.40 6.38
CA PHE A 142 1.33 19.89 6.50
C PHE A 142 0.52 20.74 7.48
N SER A 143 -0.60 21.26 7.00
CA SER A 143 -1.62 21.93 7.82
C SER A 143 -2.89 21.07 7.85
N SER A 144 -3.40 20.76 9.04
CA SER A 144 -4.63 19.96 9.21
C SER A 144 -5.87 20.61 8.57
N ASN A 145 -5.84 21.92 8.34
CA ASN A 145 -6.92 22.64 7.66
C ASN A 145 -7.04 22.30 6.15
N SER A 146 -6.01 21.65 5.57
CA SER A 146 -6.04 21.23 4.17
C SER A 146 -6.85 19.96 3.92
N ALA A 147 -7.26 19.25 4.97
CA ALA A 147 -8.00 17.99 4.85
C ALA A 147 -9.51 18.15 4.60
N THR A 148 -10.04 19.37 4.66
CA THR A 148 -11.50 19.64 4.57
C THR A 148 -11.96 20.12 3.19
N VAL A 149 -11.08 20.16 2.19
CA VAL A 149 -11.51 20.47 0.81
C VAL A 149 -11.80 19.15 0.09
N SER A 150 -12.93 18.57 0.43
CA SER A 150 -13.62 17.61 -0.47
C SER A 150 -14.19 18.43 -1.62
N PRO A 151 -13.86 18.15 -2.90
CA PRO A 151 -14.56 18.81 -3.99
C PRO A 151 -16.00 18.34 -3.96
N ALA A 152 -16.92 19.26 -3.66
CA ALA A 152 -18.34 19.05 -3.85
C ALA A 152 -18.58 18.62 -5.30
N LEU A 153 -19.12 17.44 -5.48
CA LEU A 153 -19.65 16.94 -6.74
C LEU A 153 -20.72 17.93 -7.24
N LYS A 154 -20.47 18.48 -8.41
CA LYS A 154 -21.45 19.24 -9.19
C LYS A 154 -21.91 18.38 -10.33
#